data_f5dce854fffd599a61fc7e8619ea780a
#
_entry.id   f5dce854fffd599a61fc7e8619ea780a
#
_cell.length_a   1.000
_cell.length_b   1.000
_cell.length_c   1.000
_cell.angle_alpha   90.00
_cell.angle_beta   90.00
_cell.angle_gamma   90.00
#
_symmetry.space_group_name_H-M   'P 1'
#
loop_
_entity.id
_entity.type
_entity.pdbx_description
1 polymer ?
#
loop_
_entity_poly.entity_id
_entity_poly.type
_entity_poly.pdbx_seq_one_letter_code
_entity_poly.pdbx_strand_id
1 'polypeptide(L)'
;TGKFGGRPNGVTRANDKIYVTHEGSRTEIFDAKSHQFLTCIGNGSWGTGPTQTVHAFDVLLYKGLVMIHDKRYVNFVEEQAIQSGVTPRIYVRSEHLGETNGTYGMAVDEQTGLLYSTHPAKRIDLFAPDGIREGVSPKRTGQLAYKNVPYDLDFYEGRLFVSSDGTEKFCEVNPRTGEIMKDHTTIGGITLQAPEKFCIRRHTLFITDRVKNGTCVYAIPMSELK
;
A
#
# COMPACT_ATOMS: atom_id res chain seq x y z
N THR A 1 -4.37 10.72 -23.45
CA THR A 1 -4.00 11.31 -22.14
C THR A 1 -5.13 11.02 -21.19
N GLY A 2 -5.01 9.95 -20.39
CA GLY A 2 -5.99 9.58 -19.37
C GLY A 2 -6.05 10.67 -18.30
N LYS A 3 -7.23 11.22 -18.05
CA LYS A 3 -7.48 12.01 -16.86
C LYS A 3 -7.84 11.04 -15.74
N PHE A 4 -7.08 11.04 -14.64
CA PHE A 4 -7.46 10.29 -13.45
C PHE A 4 -8.83 10.76 -12.95
N GLY A 5 -9.71 9.84 -12.60
CA GLY A 5 -11.06 10.14 -12.10
C GLY A 5 -11.09 10.69 -10.68
N GLY A 6 -9.94 10.91 -10.05
CA GLY A 6 -9.77 11.42 -8.69
C GLY A 6 -8.30 11.68 -8.38
N ARG A 7 -7.99 11.98 -7.12
CA ARG A 7 -6.61 12.15 -6.66
C ARG A 7 -5.90 10.80 -6.63
N PRO A 8 -4.70 10.66 -7.24
CA PRO A 8 -3.91 9.45 -7.10
C PRO A 8 -3.39 9.31 -5.66
N ASN A 9 -3.44 8.09 -5.13
CA ASN A 9 -3.01 7.76 -3.76
C ASN A 9 -1.78 6.88 -3.74
N GLY A 10 -1.77 5.83 -4.56
CA GLY A 10 -0.69 4.86 -4.61
C GLY A 10 -0.34 4.50 -6.04
N VAL A 11 0.91 4.11 -6.25
CA VAL A 11 1.41 3.64 -7.53
C VAL A 11 2.37 2.47 -7.32
N THR A 12 2.17 1.42 -8.11
CA THR A 12 3.09 0.28 -8.16
C THR A 12 3.36 -0.09 -9.60
N ARG A 13 4.62 -0.37 -9.90
CA ARG A 13 5.02 -1.00 -11.15
C ARG A 13 5.38 -2.45 -10.88
N ALA A 14 4.69 -3.36 -11.53
CA ALA A 14 4.99 -4.78 -11.46
C ALA A 14 4.82 -5.42 -12.84
N ASN A 15 5.75 -6.30 -13.18
CA ASN A 15 5.83 -6.94 -14.49
C ASN A 15 5.83 -5.89 -15.64
N ASP A 16 4.88 -6.00 -16.56
CA ASP A 16 4.70 -5.10 -17.70
C ASP A 16 3.61 -4.03 -17.48
N LYS A 17 3.16 -3.82 -16.23
CA LYS A 17 2.04 -2.94 -15.88
C LYS A 17 2.40 -1.90 -14.83
N ILE A 18 1.70 -0.77 -14.88
CA ILE A 18 1.68 0.26 -13.86
C ILE A 18 0.25 0.32 -13.31
N TYR A 19 0.13 0.23 -12.00
CA TYR A 19 -1.13 0.29 -11.26
C TYR A 19 -1.18 1.61 -10.49
N VAL A 20 -2.27 2.36 -10.64
CA VAL A 20 -2.47 3.65 -9.97
C VAL A 20 -3.81 3.63 -9.25
N THR A 21 -3.78 3.67 -7.92
CA THR A 21 -5.00 3.83 -7.12
C THR A 21 -5.36 5.29 -6.98
N HIS A 22 -6.65 5.58 -6.86
CA HIS A 22 -7.12 6.93 -6.62
C HIS A 22 -8.50 6.99 -5.92
N GLU A 23 -8.86 8.16 -5.44
CA GLU A 23 -10.09 8.41 -4.67
C GLU A 23 -11.39 8.08 -5.43
N GLY A 24 -11.36 7.93 -6.73
CA GLY A 24 -12.51 7.59 -7.57
C GLY A 24 -12.94 6.12 -7.52
N SER A 25 -12.63 5.40 -6.44
CA SER A 25 -13.03 4.00 -6.22
C SER A 25 -12.61 3.05 -7.34
N ARG A 26 -11.39 3.21 -7.85
CA ARG A 26 -10.80 2.32 -8.84
C ARG A 26 -9.27 2.39 -8.82
N THR A 27 -8.67 1.35 -9.40
CA THR A 27 -7.23 1.29 -9.69
C THR A 27 -7.07 1.25 -11.20
N GLU A 28 -6.45 2.25 -11.78
CA GLU A 28 -6.17 2.32 -13.21
C GLU A 28 -4.90 1.55 -13.54
N ILE A 29 -4.90 0.87 -14.67
CA ILE A 29 -3.83 -0.02 -15.11
C ILE A 29 -3.35 0.44 -16.48
N PHE A 30 -2.04 0.63 -16.59
CA PHE A 30 -1.36 1.08 -17.79
C PHE A 30 -0.29 0.05 -18.21
N ASP A 31 -0.03 -0.04 -19.49
CA ASP A 31 1.14 -0.72 -20.02
C ASP A 31 2.42 0.02 -19.59
N ALA A 32 3.38 -0.69 -19.02
CA ALA A 32 4.57 -0.06 -18.44
C ALA A 32 5.59 0.42 -19.48
N LYS A 33 5.47 0.00 -20.73
CA LYS A 33 6.36 0.38 -21.83
C LYS A 33 5.78 1.53 -22.64
N SER A 34 4.52 1.41 -23.06
CA SER A 34 3.85 2.42 -23.90
C SER A 34 3.15 3.50 -23.09
N HIS A 35 2.94 3.28 -21.77
CA HIS A 35 2.16 4.11 -20.87
C HIS A 35 0.68 4.29 -21.29
N GLN A 36 0.18 3.39 -22.12
CA GLN A 36 -1.20 3.41 -22.56
C GLN A 36 -2.11 2.80 -21.51
N PHE A 37 -3.28 3.40 -21.33
CA PHE A 37 -4.32 2.85 -20.46
C PHE A 37 -4.79 1.49 -21.01
N LEU A 38 -4.83 0.49 -20.14
CA LEU A 38 -5.31 -0.86 -20.46
C LEU A 38 -6.73 -1.08 -19.96
N THR A 39 -6.94 -0.89 -18.67
CA THR A 39 -8.22 -1.13 -17.98
C THR A 39 -8.18 -0.56 -16.56
N CYS A 40 -9.23 -0.81 -15.78
CA CYS A 40 -9.25 -0.48 -14.34
C CYS A 40 -9.89 -1.60 -13.53
N ILE A 41 -9.45 -1.76 -12.29
CA ILE A 41 -10.12 -2.54 -11.25
C ILE A 41 -11.03 -1.57 -10.49
N GLY A 42 -12.29 -1.95 -10.32
CA GLY A 42 -13.32 -1.03 -9.82
C GLY A 42 -13.99 -0.24 -10.94
N ASN A 43 -15.28 0.00 -10.81
CA ASN A 43 -16.09 0.68 -11.82
C ASN A 43 -16.34 2.17 -11.53
N GLY A 44 -15.61 2.74 -10.54
CA GLY A 44 -15.78 4.12 -10.10
C GLY A 44 -16.99 4.34 -9.18
N SER A 45 -17.72 3.29 -8.84
CA SER A 45 -18.84 3.37 -7.90
C SER A 45 -18.46 2.76 -6.55
N TRP A 46 -18.82 3.42 -5.47
CA TRP A 46 -18.64 2.91 -4.13
C TRP A 46 -19.49 1.68 -3.87
N GLY A 47 -18.91 0.64 -3.32
CA GLY A 47 -19.64 -0.55 -2.97
C GLY A 47 -18.80 -1.79 -2.75
N THR A 48 -19.48 -2.89 -2.49
CA THR A 48 -18.88 -4.20 -2.22
C THR A 48 -19.25 -5.24 -3.29
N GLY A 49 -19.82 -4.81 -4.39
CA GLY A 49 -20.07 -5.67 -5.56
C GLY A 49 -18.77 -6.17 -6.21
N PRO A 50 -18.85 -7.16 -7.08
CA PRO A 50 -17.66 -7.85 -7.64
C PRO A 50 -16.77 -6.95 -8.51
N THR A 51 -17.26 -5.78 -8.92
CA THR A 51 -16.51 -4.77 -9.68
C THR A 51 -16.49 -3.42 -8.98
N GLN A 52 -16.71 -3.37 -7.67
CA GLN A 52 -16.76 -2.14 -6.89
C GLN A 52 -15.65 -2.13 -5.83
N THR A 53 -15.07 -0.97 -5.61
CA THR A 53 -14.18 -0.66 -4.48
C THR A 53 -14.76 0.51 -3.70
N VAL A 54 -14.35 0.70 -2.46
CA VAL A 54 -14.85 1.83 -1.67
C VAL A 54 -13.98 3.06 -1.89
N HIS A 55 -12.67 2.94 -1.73
CA HIS A 55 -11.73 4.05 -1.87
C HIS A 55 -10.32 3.45 -1.89
N ALA A 56 -9.71 3.37 -3.06
CA ALA A 56 -8.43 2.70 -3.21
C ALA A 56 -7.27 3.60 -2.76
N PHE A 57 -6.50 3.15 -1.79
CA PHE A 57 -5.37 3.89 -1.22
C PHE A 57 -4.02 3.37 -1.68
N ASP A 58 -3.88 2.05 -1.77
CA ASP A 58 -2.61 1.43 -2.10
C ASP A 58 -2.80 0.19 -2.96
N VAL A 59 -1.74 -0.21 -3.66
CA VAL A 59 -1.75 -1.40 -4.50
C VAL A 59 -0.38 -2.06 -4.51
N LEU A 60 -0.36 -3.38 -4.36
CA LEU A 60 0.84 -4.18 -4.52
C LEU A 60 0.55 -5.46 -5.30
N LEU A 61 1.60 -6.07 -5.82
CA LEU A 61 1.54 -7.35 -6.50
C LEU A 61 2.33 -8.40 -5.72
N TYR A 62 1.70 -9.53 -5.42
CA TYR A 62 2.35 -10.65 -4.75
C TYR A 62 1.85 -11.98 -5.28
N LYS A 63 2.76 -12.83 -5.77
CA LYS A 63 2.46 -14.18 -6.29
C LYS A 63 1.31 -14.21 -7.30
N GLY A 64 1.26 -13.24 -8.22
CA GLY A 64 0.24 -13.15 -9.26
C GLY A 64 -1.14 -12.69 -8.77
N LEU A 65 -1.22 -12.14 -7.56
CA LEU A 65 -2.39 -11.45 -7.02
C LEU A 65 -2.12 -9.95 -6.96
N VAL A 66 -3.00 -9.16 -7.55
CA VAL A 66 -3.06 -7.72 -7.33
C VAL A 66 -3.88 -7.48 -6.07
N MET A 67 -3.25 -6.93 -5.06
CA MET A 67 -3.87 -6.59 -3.79
C MET A 67 -4.11 -5.09 -3.78
N ILE A 68 -5.35 -4.69 -3.51
CA ILE A 68 -5.75 -3.28 -3.44
C ILE A 68 -6.27 -3.01 -2.04
N HIS A 69 -5.57 -2.13 -1.34
CA HIS A 69 -6.02 -1.61 -0.08
C HIS A 69 -7.09 -0.56 -0.32
N ASP A 70 -8.30 -0.81 0.12
CA ASP A 70 -9.35 0.19 0.13
C ASP A 70 -9.80 0.51 1.57
N LYS A 71 -10.65 1.50 1.72
CA LYS A 71 -11.11 2.00 3.02
C LYS A 71 -11.66 0.93 3.97
N ARG A 72 -12.15 -0.18 3.43
CA ARG A 72 -12.87 -1.21 4.21
C ARG A 72 -12.27 -2.59 4.09
N TYR A 73 -11.53 -2.86 3.03
CA TYR A 73 -11.08 -4.19 2.69
C TYR A 73 -9.68 -4.17 2.05
N VAL A 74 -9.03 -5.30 2.07
CA VAL A 74 -8.03 -5.62 1.04
C VAL A 74 -8.74 -6.44 -0.03
N ASN A 75 -8.75 -5.93 -1.26
CA ASN A 75 -9.36 -6.60 -2.41
C ASN A 75 -8.28 -7.35 -3.18
N PHE A 76 -8.60 -8.55 -3.64
CA PHE A 76 -7.68 -9.42 -4.36
C PHE A 76 -8.21 -9.68 -5.75
N VAL A 77 -7.37 -9.46 -6.76
CA VAL A 77 -7.66 -9.71 -8.17
C VAL A 77 -6.54 -10.54 -8.76
N GLU A 78 -6.87 -11.59 -9.49
CA GLU A 78 -5.86 -12.35 -10.21
C GLU A 78 -5.26 -11.50 -11.34
N GLU A 79 -3.94 -11.38 -11.36
CA GLU A 79 -3.25 -10.59 -12.39
C GLU A 79 -3.56 -11.08 -13.81
N GLN A 80 -3.66 -12.40 -13.98
CA GLN A 80 -3.99 -13.02 -15.28
C GLN A 80 -5.40 -12.65 -15.79
N ALA A 81 -6.31 -12.22 -14.93
CA ALA A 81 -7.65 -11.75 -15.31
C ALA A 81 -7.64 -10.31 -15.86
N ILE A 82 -6.51 -9.62 -15.79
CA ILE A 82 -6.38 -8.24 -16.24
C ILE A 82 -6.11 -8.22 -17.74
N GLN A 83 -7.13 -7.83 -18.50
CA GLN A 83 -7.08 -7.73 -19.96
C GLN A 83 -7.49 -6.33 -20.40
N SER A 84 -6.94 -5.88 -21.54
CA SER A 84 -7.27 -4.57 -22.10
C SER A 84 -8.77 -4.45 -22.41
N GLY A 85 -9.38 -3.36 -21.98
CA GLY A 85 -10.78 -3.07 -22.21
C GLY A 85 -11.78 -3.86 -21.35
N VAL A 86 -11.31 -4.71 -20.43
CA VAL A 86 -12.17 -5.51 -19.54
C VAL A 86 -11.93 -5.12 -18.09
N THR A 87 -12.96 -4.70 -17.36
CA THR A 87 -12.88 -4.47 -15.91
C THR A 87 -12.84 -5.82 -15.20
N PRO A 88 -11.70 -6.20 -14.58
CA PRO A 88 -11.61 -7.47 -13.90
C PRO A 88 -12.48 -7.48 -12.64
N ARG A 89 -12.99 -8.66 -12.31
CA ARG A 89 -13.77 -8.86 -11.09
C ARG A 89 -12.82 -8.99 -9.90
N ILE A 90 -13.23 -8.45 -8.76
CA ILE A 90 -12.59 -8.72 -7.48
C ILE A 90 -12.87 -10.18 -7.14
N TYR A 91 -11.80 -10.94 -7.02
CA TYR A 91 -11.88 -12.38 -6.82
C TYR A 91 -12.25 -12.71 -5.37
N VAL A 92 -11.54 -12.11 -4.43
CA VAL A 92 -11.72 -12.28 -2.98
C VAL A 92 -11.55 -10.93 -2.29
N ARG A 93 -12.20 -10.76 -1.14
CA ARG A 93 -11.96 -9.66 -0.21
C ARG A 93 -11.53 -10.19 1.15
N SER A 94 -10.73 -9.42 1.85
CA SER A 94 -10.41 -9.69 3.25
C SER A 94 -11.64 -9.51 4.15
N GLU A 95 -11.50 -9.88 5.41
CA GLU A 95 -12.39 -9.42 6.47
C GLU A 95 -12.48 -7.89 6.50
N HIS A 96 -13.63 -7.37 6.91
CA HIS A 96 -13.89 -5.94 7.01
C HIS A 96 -12.96 -5.28 8.04
N LEU A 97 -12.22 -4.25 7.61
CA LEU A 97 -11.23 -3.54 8.43
C LEU A 97 -11.85 -2.54 9.41
N GLY A 98 -13.18 -2.35 9.35
CA GLY A 98 -13.89 -1.35 10.12
C GLY A 98 -14.13 -0.05 9.36
N GLU A 99 -14.98 0.82 9.89
CA GLU A 99 -15.19 2.17 9.34
C GLU A 99 -14.06 3.08 9.84
N THR A 100 -13.01 3.21 9.07
CA THR A 100 -11.86 4.02 9.45
C THR A 100 -11.53 5.02 8.36
N ASN A 101 -11.36 6.27 8.76
CA ASN A 101 -10.79 7.29 7.90
C ASN A 101 -9.27 7.15 7.98
N GLY A 102 -8.64 6.52 6.97
CA GLY A 102 -7.21 6.62 6.82
C GLY A 102 -6.37 5.36 7.06
N THR A 103 -6.69 4.25 6.41
CA THR A 103 -5.72 3.17 6.18
C THR A 103 -5.05 3.46 4.84
N TYR A 104 -3.70 3.44 4.76
CA TYR A 104 -3.04 4.02 3.60
C TYR A 104 -1.99 3.12 2.95
N GLY A 105 -1.42 2.15 3.66
CA GLY A 105 -0.31 1.35 3.18
C GLY A 105 -0.44 -0.14 3.42
N MET A 106 0.18 -0.91 2.53
CA MET A 106 0.32 -2.36 2.62
C MET A 106 1.73 -2.80 2.26
N ALA A 107 2.22 -3.86 2.91
CA ALA A 107 3.40 -4.59 2.47
C ALA A 107 3.27 -6.08 2.75
N VAL A 108 4.01 -6.88 2.01
CA VAL A 108 4.12 -8.32 2.24
C VAL A 108 5.52 -8.63 2.73
N ASP A 109 5.59 -9.35 3.83
CA ASP A 109 6.83 -10.01 4.23
C ASP A 109 7.03 -11.25 3.36
N GLU A 110 7.99 -11.19 2.44
CA GLU A 110 8.26 -12.29 1.51
C GLU A 110 8.74 -13.57 2.20
N GLN A 111 9.31 -13.46 3.41
CA GLN A 111 9.80 -14.62 4.16
C GLN A 111 8.67 -15.41 4.80
N THR A 112 7.69 -14.72 5.37
CA THR A 112 6.55 -15.35 6.06
C THR A 112 5.31 -15.45 5.18
N GLY A 113 5.23 -14.66 4.12
CA GLY A 113 4.04 -14.51 3.28
C GLY A 113 2.92 -13.69 3.93
N LEU A 114 3.13 -13.12 5.11
CA LEU A 114 2.11 -12.30 5.77
C LEU A 114 1.97 -10.93 5.10
N LEU A 115 0.73 -10.52 4.93
CA LEU A 115 0.35 -9.18 4.51
C LEU A 115 0.17 -8.30 5.75
N TYR A 116 0.83 -7.17 5.76
CA TYR A 116 0.71 -6.12 6.76
C TYR A 116 -0.09 -4.95 6.16
N SER A 117 -1.02 -4.42 6.94
CA SER A 117 -1.88 -3.31 6.52
C SER A 117 -1.96 -2.26 7.62
N THR A 118 -1.69 -1.00 7.31
CA THR A 118 -1.80 0.09 8.27
C THR A 118 -3.26 0.27 8.72
N HIS A 119 -3.46 0.72 9.96
CA HIS A 119 -4.78 0.98 10.50
C HIS A 119 -4.78 2.25 11.39
N PRO A 120 -5.74 3.18 11.23
CA PRO A 120 -5.74 4.46 11.94
C PRO A 120 -5.95 4.35 13.46
N ALA A 121 -6.39 3.21 13.96
CA ALA A 121 -6.45 2.94 15.41
C ALA A 121 -5.07 2.62 16.02
N LYS A 122 -3.99 3.18 15.46
CA LYS A 122 -2.60 3.00 15.93
C LYS A 122 -2.21 1.53 15.98
N ARG A 123 -2.44 0.81 14.90
CA ARG A 123 -2.05 -0.60 14.78
C ARG A 123 -1.70 -0.96 13.33
N ILE A 124 -1.10 -2.10 13.16
CA ILE A 124 -0.86 -2.74 11.88
C ILE A 124 -1.58 -4.09 11.94
N ASP A 125 -2.52 -4.30 11.04
CA ASP A 125 -3.26 -5.56 10.93
C ASP A 125 -2.48 -6.55 10.06
N LEU A 126 -2.51 -7.84 10.44
CA LEU A 126 -1.83 -8.92 9.76
C LEU A 126 -2.84 -9.89 9.15
N PHE A 127 -2.60 -10.29 7.91
CA PHE A 127 -3.42 -11.26 7.19
C PHE A 127 -2.53 -12.35 6.59
N ALA A 128 -2.99 -13.59 6.63
CA ALA A 128 -2.40 -14.67 5.84
C ALA A 128 -3.13 -14.75 4.50
N PRO A 129 -2.46 -14.50 3.37
CA PRO A 129 -3.08 -14.57 2.05
C PRO A 129 -3.23 -16.02 1.52
N ASP A 130 -2.96 -17.01 2.36
CA ASP A 130 -3.13 -18.41 2.00
C ASP A 130 -4.62 -18.75 1.79
N GLY A 131 -4.91 -19.56 0.79
CA GLY A 131 -6.28 -19.95 0.43
C GLY A 131 -7.04 -18.94 -0.43
N ILE A 132 -6.46 -17.78 -0.77
CA ILE A 132 -7.13 -16.78 -1.63
C ILE A 132 -7.43 -17.38 -3.01
N ARG A 133 -6.51 -18.17 -3.58
CA ARG A 133 -6.71 -18.80 -4.89
C ARG A 133 -7.81 -19.85 -4.88
N GLU A 134 -8.13 -20.40 -3.74
CA GLU A 134 -9.27 -21.30 -3.50
C GLU A 134 -10.57 -20.54 -3.17
N GLY A 135 -10.56 -19.21 -3.30
CA GLY A 135 -11.71 -18.36 -3.00
C GLY A 135 -11.96 -18.12 -1.51
N VAL A 136 -10.99 -18.44 -0.66
CA VAL A 136 -11.09 -18.21 0.79
C VAL A 136 -10.74 -16.78 1.12
N SER A 137 -11.64 -16.07 1.80
CA SER A 137 -11.40 -14.71 2.27
C SER A 137 -10.36 -14.71 3.39
N PRO A 138 -9.23 -14.00 3.25
CA PRO A 138 -8.25 -13.94 4.31
C PRO A 138 -8.82 -13.19 5.51
N LYS A 139 -8.70 -13.83 6.66
CA LYS A 139 -9.03 -13.24 7.95
C LYS A 139 -7.81 -12.60 8.56
N ARG A 140 -8.04 -11.63 9.41
CA ARG A 140 -6.98 -11.05 10.22
C ARG A 140 -6.42 -12.12 11.17
N THR A 141 -5.15 -12.45 11.03
CA THR A 141 -4.44 -13.44 11.84
C THR A 141 -3.80 -12.84 13.08
N GLY A 142 -3.61 -11.52 13.09
CA GLY A 142 -3.02 -10.80 14.21
C GLY A 142 -3.08 -9.29 14.02
N GLN A 143 -2.54 -8.60 14.99
CA GLN A 143 -2.32 -7.16 14.94
C GLN A 143 -1.09 -6.79 15.76
N LEU A 144 -0.39 -5.75 15.32
CA LEU A 144 0.69 -5.11 16.07
C LEU A 144 0.19 -3.77 16.60
N ALA A 145 0.31 -3.53 17.89
CA ALA A 145 0.11 -2.21 18.46
C ALA A 145 1.21 -1.27 17.94
N TYR A 146 0.85 -0.06 17.54
CA TYR A 146 1.79 0.93 17.09
C TYR A 146 1.54 2.26 17.81
N LYS A 147 2.59 3.00 18.12
CA LYS A 147 2.49 4.21 18.95
C LYS A 147 1.75 5.36 18.25
N ASN A 148 1.99 5.52 16.96
CA ASN A 148 1.45 6.59 16.13
C ASN A 148 0.39 6.06 15.15
N VAL A 149 -0.25 6.94 14.38
CA VAL A 149 -1.09 6.50 13.25
C VAL A 149 -0.18 6.17 12.07
N PRO A 150 -0.06 4.88 11.67
CA PRO A 150 0.81 4.51 10.55
C PRO A 150 0.17 4.92 9.23
N TYR A 151 0.96 5.54 8.35
CA TYR A 151 0.53 5.92 7.00
C TYR A 151 0.92 4.90 5.96
N ASP A 152 2.19 4.51 5.93
CA ASP A 152 2.69 3.57 4.95
C ASP A 152 3.69 2.62 5.57
N LEU A 153 3.95 1.50 4.89
CA LEU A 153 4.91 0.51 5.34
C LEU A 153 5.51 -0.25 4.15
N ASP A 154 6.76 -0.64 4.28
CA ASP A 154 7.46 -1.46 3.28
C ASP A 154 8.50 -2.34 3.97
N PHE A 155 8.78 -3.49 3.36
CA PHE A 155 9.85 -4.39 3.80
C PHE A 155 11.10 -4.19 2.96
N TYR A 156 12.23 -4.12 3.63
CA TYR A 156 13.53 -4.11 2.99
C TYR A 156 14.51 -4.99 3.78
N GLU A 157 15.03 -6.04 3.15
CA GLU A 157 15.96 -7.00 3.76
C GLU A 157 15.43 -7.59 5.09
N GLY A 158 14.15 -7.93 5.13
CA GLY A 158 13.48 -8.49 6.32
C GLY A 158 13.21 -7.48 7.44
N ARG A 159 13.49 -6.21 7.23
CA ARG A 159 13.23 -5.09 8.15
C ARG A 159 11.95 -4.39 7.73
N LEU A 160 11.06 -4.14 8.68
CA LEU A 160 9.82 -3.39 8.47
C LEU A 160 10.07 -1.90 8.73
N PHE A 161 9.80 -1.07 7.72
CA PHE A 161 9.80 0.38 7.85
C PHE A 161 8.37 0.90 7.84
N VAL A 162 8.11 1.96 8.62
CA VAL A 162 6.79 2.56 8.77
C VAL A 162 6.92 4.09 8.76
N SER A 163 6.13 4.75 7.91
CA SER A 163 5.88 6.19 8.04
C SER A 163 4.64 6.42 8.89
N SER A 164 4.61 7.50 9.67
CA SER A 164 3.51 7.80 10.58
C SER A 164 3.38 9.28 10.90
N ASP A 165 2.24 9.66 11.48
CA ASP A 165 2.15 10.92 12.20
C ASP A 165 2.88 10.85 13.55
N GLY A 166 3.03 11.96 14.21
CA GLY A 166 3.63 12.05 15.55
C GLY A 166 5.10 12.47 15.55
N THR A 167 5.85 12.03 16.55
CA THR A 167 7.24 12.41 16.77
C THR A 167 8.21 11.51 16.03
N GLU A 168 7.98 10.22 16.07
CA GLU A 168 8.76 9.21 15.33
C GLU A 168 8.08 8.97 13.97
N LYS A 169 8.45 9.80 13.00
CA LYS A 169 7.72 9.92 11.73
C LYS A 169 8.09 8.86 10.70
N PHE A 170 9.32 8.38 10.75
CA PHE A 170 9.79 7.30 9.90
C PHE A 170 10.67 6.38 10.73
N CYS A 171 10.24 5.13 10.90
CA CYS A 171 10.84 4.21 11.85
C CYS A 171 11.09 2.84 11.26
N GLU A 172 12.13 2.18 11.78
CA GLU A 172 12.26 0.73 11.71
C GLU A 172 11.49 0.11 12.88
N VAL A 173 10.68 -0.90 12.58
CA VAL A 173 9.75 -1.52 13.51
C VAL A 173 9.98 -3.02 13.58
N ASN A 174 9.90 -3.60 14.76
CA ASN A 174 9.91 -5.05 14.92
C ASN A 174 8.64 -5.65 14.28
N PRO A 175 8.75 -6.49 13.24
CA PRO A 175 7.59 -7.01 12.52
C PRO A 175 6.76 -8.02 13.32
N ARG A 176 7.23 -8.44 14.50
CA ARG A 176 6.51 -9.37 15.37
C ARG A 176 5.79 -8.68 16.52
N THR A 177 6.35 -7.58 17.03
CA THR A 177 5.82 -6.91 18.24
C THR A 177 5.21 -5.54 17.93
N GLY A 178 5.57 -4.88 16.83
CA GLY A 178 5.19 -3.51 16.51
C GLY A 178 6.03 -2.45 17.25
N GLU A 179 7.03 -2.87 18.01
CA GLU A 179 7.90 -1.97 18.75
C GLU A 179 8.83 -1.20 17.81
N ILE A 180 8.96 0.10 18.04
CA ILE A 180 9.91 0.95 17.31
C ILE A 180 11.32 0.56 17.75
N MET A 181 12.10 0.03 16.81
CA MET A 181 13.49 -0.35 17.03
C MET A 181 14.44 0.82 16.80
N LYS A 182 14.13 1.67 15.82
CA LYS A 182 14.95 2.82 15.46
C LYS A 182 14.12 3.92 14.83
N ASP A 183 14.35 5.15 15.28
CA ASP A 183 13.79 6.35 14.66
C ASP A 183 14.73 6.88 13.57
N HIS A 184 14.16 7.11 12.41
CA HIS A 184 14.82 7.66 11.22
C HIS A 184 14.15 8.96 10.77
N THR A 185 13.55 9.72 11.67
CA THR A 185 12.90 11.01 11.35
C THR A 185 13.90 12.01 10.75
N THR A 186 15.19 11.88 11.08
CA THR A 186 16.28 12.61 10.40
C THR A 186 17.21 11.63 9.71
N ILE A 187 17.35 11.75 8.38
CA ILE A 187 18.13 10.85 7.54
C ILE A 187 19.01 11.68 6.60
N GLY A 188 20.33 11.41 6.56
CA GLY A 188 21.25 12.09 5.66
C GLY A 188 21.21 13.63 5.79
N GLY A 189 20.94 14.14 7.00
CA GLY A 189 20.78 15.58 7.26
C GLY A 189 19.41 16.17 6.89
N ILE A 190 18.48 15.36 6.38
CA ILE A 190 17.10 15.76 6.08
C ILE A 190 16.19 15.40 7.26
N THR A 191 15.52 16.39 7.86
CA THR A 191 14.49 16.14 8.87
C THR A 191 13.12 16.11 8.23
N LEU A 192 12.48 14.95 8.24
CA LEU A 192 11.14 14.74 7.71
C LEU A 192 10.10 15.50 8.54
N GLN A 193 9.17 16.17 7.87
CA GLN A 193 8.12 16.98 8.52
C GLN A 193 6.80 16.22 8.67
N ALA A 194 6.31 15.64 7.58
CA ALA A 194 5.10 14.81 7.56
C ALA A 194 5.20 13.79 6.41
N PRO A 195 6.03 12.74 6.58
CA PRO A 195 6.20 11.71 5.57
C PRO A 195 4.91 10.89 5.45
N GLU A 196 4.48 10.67 4.21
CA GLU A 196 3.23 9.96 3.93
C GLU A 196 3.50 8.63 3.23
N LYS A 197 3.84 8.65 1.95
CA LYS A 197 4.10 7.46 1.15
C LYS A 197 5.59 7.26 0.90
N PHE A 198 6.02 6.02 0.90
CA PHE A 198 7.40 5.69 0.55
C PHE A 198 7.50 4.33 -0.14
N CYS A 199 8.63 4.09 -0.76
CA CYS A 199 9.03 2.77 -1.20
C CYS A 199 10.56 2.65 -1.16
N ILE A 200 11.06 1.44 -0.95
CA ILE A 200 12.49 1.16 -0.98
C ILE A 200 12.78 0.30 -2.22
N ARG A 201 13.58 0.84 -3.14
CA ARG A 201 13.94 0.15 -4.39
C ARG A 201 15.42 0.35 -4.71
N ARG A 202 16.11 -0.73 -5.04
CA ARG A 202 17.54 -0.70 -5.43
C ARG A 202 18.41 0.06 -4.42
N HIS A 203 18.25 -0.25 -3.12
CA HIS A 203 18.96 0.40 -2.02
C HIS A 203 18.73 1.91 -1.90
N THR A 204 17.62 2.42 -2.40
CA THR A 204 17.21 3.81 -2.28
C THR A 204 15.80 3.89 -1.68
N LEU A 205 15.66 4.68 -0.63
CA LEU A 205 14.38 5.09 -0.08
C LEU A 205 13.87 6.28 -0.91
N PHE A 206 12.69 6.13 -1.48
CA PHE A 206 11.92 7.24 -2.06
C PHE A 206 10.78 7.55 -1.09
N ILE A 207 10.72 8.76 -0.58
CA ILE A 207 9.73 9.15 0.41
C ILE A 207 9.12 10.50 0.07
N THR A 208 7.79 10.58 0.13
CA THR A 208 7.06 11.84 0.02
C THR A 208 6.95 12.48 1.39
N ASP A 209 7.26 13.75 1.48
CA ASP A 209 7.19 14.51 2.72
C ASP A 209 6.40 15.80 2.49
N ARG A 210 5.33 15.98 3.25
CA ARG A 210 4.52 17.19 3.19
C ARG A 210 5.16 18.27 4.06
N VAL A 211 5.70 19.27 3.40
CA VAL A 211 6.35 20.43 4.02
C VAL A 211 5.44 21.66 3.96
N LYS A 212 5.78 22.71 4.71
CA LYS A 212 4.96 23.94 4.83
C LYS A 212 4.48 24.53 3.51
N ASN A 213 5.28 24.44 2.45
CA ASN A 213 5.01 25.07 1.15
C ASN A 213 4.74 24.07 0.02
N GLY A 214 4.36 22.84 0.33
CA GLY A 214 4.05 21.82 -0.67
C GLY A 214 4.45 20.41 -0.27
N THR A 215 4.74 19.58 -1.25
CA THR A 215 5.22 18.20 -1.03
C THR A 215 6.57 18.03 -1.71
N CYS A 216 7.53 17.50 -0.99
CA CYS A 216 8.83 17.08 -1.52
C CYS A 216 8.85 15.56 -1.73
N VAL A 217 9.68 15.11 -2.66
CA VAL A 217 10.06 13.71 -2.80
C VAL A 217 11.56 13.63 -2.58
N TYR A 218 11.97 12.87 -1.59
CA TYR A 218 13.39 12.61 -1.34
C TYR A 218 13.77 11.24 -1.88
N ALA A 219 14.97 11.14 -2.43
CA ALA A 219 15.63 9.90 -2.80
C ALA A 219 16.90 9.77 -1.94
N ILE A 220 16.87 8.86 -0.97
CA ILE A 220 17.88 8.74 0.08
C ILE A 220 18.51 7.34 -0.01
N PRO A 221 19.83 7.21 -0.14
CA PRO A 221 20.49 5.91 -0.08
C PRO A 221 20.22 5.20 1.25
N MET A 222 19.91 3.90 1.22
CA MET A 222 19.68 3.10 2.44
C MET A 222 20.91 3.04 3.36
N SER A 223 22.10 3.33 2.84
CA SER A 223 23.33 3.47 3.64
C SER A 223 23.29 4.63 4.64
N GLU A 224 22.42 5.61 4.42
CA GLU A 224 22.22 6.75 5.33
C GLU A 224 21.28 6.40 6.52
N LEU A 225 20.60 5.26 6.48
CA LEU A 225 19.75 4.74 7.55
C LEU A 225 20.54 3.91 8.60
N LYS A 226 21.77 4.34 8.90
CA LYS A 226 22.65 3.68 9.88
C LYS A 226 22.27 3.97 11.32
#